data_2d727c62608fcd34da8a67ee26af7df3
#
_entry.id   2d727c62608fcd34da8a67ee26af7df3
#
_cell.length_a   1.000
_cell.length_b   1.000
_cell.length_c   1.000
_cell.angle_alpha   90.00
_cell.angle_beta   90.00
_cell.angle_gamma   90.00
#
_symmetry.space_group_name_H-M   'P 1'
#
loop_
_entity.id
_entity.type
_entity.pdbx_description
1 polymer ?
#
loop_
_entity_poly.entity_id
_entity_poly.type
_entity_poly.pdbx_seq_one_letter_code
_entity_poly.pdbx_strand_id
1 'polypeptide(L)'
;FNEKFKLLPENIKKELQIMCVLFTEDVGGILFLEFTPEGNLEFRVEAEDQDYLFDEIGSGLKIRQYQREKKELLESLELFYRVVFLGGKLEDQLEKEGE
;
A
#
# COMPACT_ATOMS: atom_id res chain seq x y z
N PHE A 1 8.78 -0.95 -5.38
CA PHE A 1 8.05 -2.02 -4.68
C PHE A 1 8.94 -2.79 -3.73
N ASN A 2 8.38 -3.07 -2.56
CA ASN A 2 8.98 -3.98 -1.59
C ASN A 2 8.88 -5.42 -2.11
N GLU A 3 9.80 -6.29 -1.68
CA GLU A 3 9.79 -7.71 -2.06
C GLU A 3 8.48 -8.42 -1.73
N LYS A 4 7.78 -7.97 -0.69
CA LYS A 4 6.48 -8.52 -0.30
C LYS A 4 5.43 -8.41 -1.40
N PHE A 5 5.59 -7.44 -2.30
CA PHE A 5 4.65 -7.23 -3.40
C PHE A 5 4.93 -8.15 -4.61
N LYS A 6 6.05 -8.84 -4.65
CA LYS A 6 6.39 -9.74 -5.76
C LYS A 6 5.43 -10.91 -5.89
N LEU A 7 4.81 -11.30 -4.79
CA LEU A 7 3.87 -12.43 -4.76
C LEU A 7 2.48 -12.07 -5.26
N LEU A 8 2.22 -10.79 -5.50
CA LEU A 8 0.92 -10.35 -5.99
C LEU A 8 0.72 -10.72 -7.47
N PRO A 9 -0.53 -10.95 -7.91
CA PRO A 9 -0.82 -11.10 -9.34
C PRO A 9 -0.33 -9.91 -10.15
N GLU A 10 0.06 -10.17 -11.40
CA GLU A 10 0.63 -9.13 -12.27
C GLU A 10 -0.33 -7.97 -12.52
N ASN A 11 -1.62 -8.23 -12.67
CA ASN A 11 -2.61 -7.17 -12.87
C ASN A 11 -2.71 -6.24 -11.66
N ILE A 12 -2.58 -6.79 -10.46
CA ILE A 12 -2.59 -5.98 -9.22
C ILE A 12 -1.32 -5.15 -9.13
N LYS A 13 -0.15 -5.75 -9.40
CA LYS A 13 1.12 -5.02 -9.40
C LYS A 13 1.10 -3.87 -10.39
N LYS A 14 0.59 -4.10 -11.61
CA LYS A 14 0.49 -3.05 -12.62
C LYS A 14 -0.43 -1.92 -12.19
N GLU A 15 -1.57 -2.22 -11.59
CA GLU A 15 -2.49 -1.21 -11.09
C GLU A 15 -1.84 -0.34 -10.02
N LEU A 16 -1.10 -0.95 -9.10
CA LEU A 16 -0.36 -0.21 -8.07
C LEU A 16 0.75 0.64 -8.66
N GLN A 17 1.48 0.13 -9.65
CA GLN A 17 2.54 0.89 -10.33
C GLN A 17 1.97 2.10 -11.05
N ILE A 18 0.86 1.93 -11.76
CA ILE A 18 0.18 3.02 -12.46
C ILE A 18 -0.26 4.08 -11.45
N MET A 19 -0.83 3.68 -10.34
CA MET A 19 -1.25 4.59 -9.28
C MET A 19 -0.08 5.43 -8.77
N CYS A 20 1.07 4.81 -8.53
CA CYS A 20 2.26 5.52 -8.06
C CYS A 20 2.81 6.48 -9.12
N VAL A 21 2.82 6.08 -10.38
CA VAL A 21 3.28 6.93 -11.48
C VAL A 21 2.39 8.15 -11.64
N LEU A 22 1.08 7.94 -11.65
CA LEU A 22 0.10 9.03 -11.77
C LEU A 22 0.18 9.99 -10.59
N PHE A 23 0.42 9.46 -9.39
CA PHE A 23 0.62 10.30 -8.21
C PHE A 23 1.79 11.26 -8.42
N THR A 24 2.93 10.73 -8.84
CA THR A 24 4.13 11.55 -9.07
C THR A 24 3.92 12.59 -10.17
N GLU A 25 3.20 12.22 -11.24
CA GLU A 25 2.88 13.16 -12.33
C GLU A 25 1.97 14.29 -11.86
N ASP A 26 1.01 13.99 -10.99
CA ASP A 26 0.01 14.96 -10.55
C ASP A 26 0.53 15.90 -9.48
N VAL A 27 1.25 15.39 -8.49
CA VAL A 27 1.60 16.18 -7.30
C VAL A 27 3.10 16.22 -7.00
N GLY A 28 3.91 15.46 -7.73
CA GLY A 28 5.34 15.35 -7.49
C GLY A 28 5.64 14.37 -6.36
N GLY A 29 6.92 14.24 -6.02
CA GLY A 29 7.37 13.33 -4.99
C GLY A 29 7.26 11.87 -5.41
N ILE A 30 7.52 10.99 -4.46
CA ILE A 30 7.45 9.53 -4.68
C ILE A 30 6.49 8.94 -3.66
N LEU A 31 5.51 8.17 -4.15
CA LEU A 31 4.55 7.48 -3.30
C LEU A 31 5.07 6.09 -2.96
N PHE A 32 5.08 5.78 -1.68
CA PHE A 32 5.42 4.45 -1.16
C PHE A 32 4.19 3.82 -0.52
N LEU A 33 4.03 2.53 -0.77
CA LEU A 33 3.02 1.71 -0.13
C LEU A 33 3.74 0.73 0.79
N GLU A 34 3.41 0.77 2.06
CA GLU A 34 4.07 -0.07 3.07
C GLU A 34 3.05 -0.77 3.95
N PHE A 35 3.37 -2.02 4.34
CA PHE A 35 2.56 -2.73 5.32
C PHE A 35 3.15 -2.54 6.72
N THR A 36 2.28 -2.27 7.69
CA THR A 36 2.69 -2.27 9.09
C THR A 36 2.84 -3.71 9.58
N PRO A 37 3.51 -3.92 10.73
CA PRO A 37 3.59 -5.26 11.32
C PRO A 37 2.22 -5.89 11.60
N GLU A 38 1.19 -5.07 11.82
CA GLU A 38 -0.19 -5.53 12.06
C GLU A 38 -0.93 -5.90 10.76
N GLY A 39 -0.31 -5.64 9.60
CA GLY A 39 -0.91 -5.95 8.31
C GLY A 39 -1.77 -4.84 7.74
N ASN A 40 -1.63 -3.63 8.23
CA ASN A 40 -2.31 -2.46 7.67
C ASN A 40 -1.45 -1.83 6.57
N LEU A 41 -2.10 -1.36 5.51
CA LEU A 41 -1.42 -0.71 4.41
C LEU A 41 -1.38 0.79 4.65
N GLU A 42 -0.18 1.36 4.58
CA GLU A 42 0.04 2.80 4.77
C GLU A 42 0.64 3.43 3.52
N PHE A 43 0.26 4.68 3.27
CA PHE A 43 0.84 5.50 2.23
C PHE A 43 1.90 6.40 2.84
N ARG A 44 3.07 6.45 2.22
CA ARG A 44 4.14 7.37 2.60
C ARG A 44 4.62 8.12 1.36
N VAL A 45 4.83 9.41 1.51
CA VAL A 45 5.30 10.25 0.41
C VAL A 45 6.67 10.83 0.79
N GLU A 46 7.61 10.73 -0.14
CA GLU A 46 8.90 11.37 0.01
C GLU A 46 9.08 12.41 -1.11
N ALA A 47 9.56 13.58 -0.76
CA ALA A 47 9.91 14.63 -1.70
C ALA A 47 11.20 15.28 -1.22
N GLU A 48 12.05 15.66 -2.17
CA GLU A 48 13.27 16.38 -1.83
C GLU A 48 12.91 17.81 -1.38
N ASP A 49 13.70 18.36 -0.46
CA ASP A 49 13.48 19.71 0.06
C ASP A 49 13.49 20.78 -1.04
N GLN A 50 14.15 20.48 -2.16
CA GLN A 50 14.26 21.40 -3.29
C GLN A 50 13.26 21.10 -4.41
N ASP A 51 12.31 20.21 -4.15
CA ASP A 51 11.29 19.85 -5.16
C ASP A 51 10.17 20.91 -5.12
N TYR A 52 10.35 21.96 -5.90
CA TYR A 52 9.37 23.07 -6.00
C TYR A 52 8.09 22.65 -6.73
N LEU A 53 8.09 21.51 -7.40
CA LEU A 53 6.92 21.01 -8.10
C LEU A 53 6.06 20.13 -7.21
N PHE A 54 6.55 19.80 -6.03
CA PHE A 54 5.78 18.97 -5.09
C PHE A 54 4.65 19.76 -4.44
N ASP A 55 3.43 19.25 -4.63
CA ASP A 55 2.22 19.84 -4.04
C ASP A 55 1.84 19.05 -2.78
N GLU A 56 2.26 19.54 -1.62
CA GLU A 56 2.02 18.89 -0.34
C GLU A 56 0.53 18.74 -0.03
N ILE A 57 -0.25 19.80 -0.27
CA ILE A 57 -1.69 19.76 -0.04
C ILE A 57 -2.36 18.81 -1.02
N GLY A 58 -1.99 18.88 -2.30
CA GLY A 58 -2.51 18.01 -3.34
C GLY A 58 -2.17 16.56 -3.09
N SER A 59 -0.97 16.26 -2.53
CA SER A 59 -0.58 14.90 -2.23
C SER A 59 -1.50 14.26 -1.18
N GLY A 60 -1.84 15.01 -0.13
CA GLY A 60 -2.77 14.55 0.89
C GLY A 60 -4.16 14.27 0.32
N LEU A 61 -4.65 15.18 -0.53
CA LEU A 61 -5.95 15.01 -1.19
C LEU A 61 -5.95 13.80 -2.13
N LYS A 62 -4.85 13.59 -2.87
CA LYS A 62 -4.73 12.47 -3.80
C LYS A 62 -4.71 11.14 -3.06
N ILE A 63 -4.01 11.06 -1.93
CA ILE A 63 -3.99 9.86 -1.10
C ILE A 63 -5.40 9.53 -0.60
N ARG A 64 -6.14 10.53 -0.11
CA ARG A 64 -7.53 10.33 0.32
C ARG A 64 -8.42 9.86 -0.83
N GLN A 65 -8.20 10.40 -2.02
CA GLN A 65 -8.92 9.98 -3.22
C GLN A 65 -8.65 8.50 -3.51
N TYR A 66 -7.39 8.07 -3.49
CA TYR A 66 -7.01 6.67 -3.70
C TYR A 66 -7.60 5.76 -2.63
N GLN A 67 -7.55 6.17 -1.37
CA GLN A 67 -8.12 5.39 -0.28
C GLN A 67 -9.62 5.16 -0.47
N ARG A 68 -10.32 6.11 -1.06
CA ARG A 68 -11.74 6.02 -1.34
C ARG A 68 -12.02 5.21 -2.62
N GLU A 69 -11.34 5.55 -3.72
CA GLU A 69 -11.59 4.93 -5.03
C GLU A 69 -11.05 3.51 -5.12
N LYS A 70 -9.94 3.23 -4.46
CA LYS A 70 -9.26 1.94 -4.48
C LYS A 70 -9.48 1.14 -3.20
N LYS A 71 -10.51 1.46 -2.46
CA LYS A 71 -10.78 0.84 -1.15
C LYS A 71 -10.79 -0.68 -1.23
N GLU A 72 -11.48 -1.26 -2.18
CA GLU A 72 -11.57 -2.71 -2.34
C GLU A 72 -10.21 -3.33 -2.64
N LEU A 73 -9.43 -2.69 -3.52
CA LEU A 73 -8.10 -3.14 -3.86
C LEU A 73 -7.18 -3.10 -2.63
N LEU A 74 -7.19 -1.98 -1.90
CA LEU A 74 -6.33 -1.80 -0.74
C LEU A 74 -6.70 -2.76 0.39
N GLU A 75 -7.99 -2.98 0.63
CA GLU A 75 -8.46 -3.97 1.61
C GLU A 75 -8.06 -5.39 1.21
N SER A 76 -8.11 -5.71 -0.08
CA SER A 76 -7.66 -7.00 -0.60
C SER A 76 -6.17 -7.20 -0.38
N LEU A 77 -5.37 -6.15 -0.55
CA LEU A 77 -3.92 -6.20 -0.30
C LEU A 77 -3.62 -6.43 1.18
N GLU A 78 -4.36 -5.77 2.06
CA GLU A 78 -4.21 -5.97 3.51
C GLU A 78 -4.55 -7.42 3.88
N LEU A 79 -5.64 -7.94 3.35
CA LEU A 79 -6.05 -9.32 3.57
C LEU A 79 -4.99 -10.30 3.03
N PHE A 80 -4.50 -10.04 1.83
CA PHE A 80 -3.45 -10.87 1.22
C PHE A 80 -2.21 -10.91 2.12
N TYR A 81 -1.77 -9.77 2.60
CA TYR A 81 -0.60 -9.68 3.49
C TYR A 81 -0.83 -10.50 4.76
N ARG A 82 -1.99 -10.35 5.40
CA ARG A 82 -2.32 -11.07 6.64
C ARG A 82 -2.34 -12.58 6.42
N VAL A 83 -2.91 -13.02 5.30
CA VAL A 83 -3.01 -14.46 5.01
C VAL A 83 -1.64 -15.05 4.67
N VAL A 84 -0.86 -14.37 3.81
CA VAL A 84 0.39 -14.91 3.29
C VAL A 84 1.55 -14.73 4.26
N PHE A 85 1.67 -13.55 4.88
CA PHE A 85 2.83 -13.22 5.71
C PHE A 85 2.57 -13.37 7.21
N LEU A 86 1.32 -13.22 7.64
CA LEU A 86 0.95 -13.38 9.05
C LEU A 86 0.16 -14.67 9.31
N GLY A 87 -0.14 -15.43 8.25
CA GLY A 87 -0.97 -16.62 8.33
C GLY A 87 -0.44 -17.68 9.30
N GLY A 88 0.89 -17.88 9.34
CA GLY A 88 1.48 -18.83 10.27
C GLY A 88 1.17 -18.53 11.72
N LYS A 89 1.22 -17.25 12.09
CA LYS A 89 0.88 -16.83 13.45
C LYS A 89 -0.61 -16.97 13.73
N LEU A 90 -1.43 -16.67 12.72
CA LEU A 90 -2.87 -16.77 12.83
C LEU A 90 -3.30 -18.25 12.99
N GLU A 91 -2.72 -19.12 12.18
CA GLU A 91 -2.96 -20.56 12.27
C GLU A 91 -2.54 -21.11 13.62
N ASP A 92 -1.39 -20.70 14.14
CA ASP A 92 -0.92 -21.11 15.47
C ASP A 92 -1.90 -20.69 16.56
N GLN A 93 -2.46 -19.48 16.48
CA GLN A 93 -3.45 -18.99 17.43
C GLN A 93 -4.77 -19.77 17.32
N LEU A 94 -5.20 -20.09 16.10
CA LEU A 94 -6.42 -20.86 15.89
C LEU A 94 -6.27 -22.29 16.41
N GLU A 95 -5.13 -22.92 16.21
CA GLU A 95 -4.84 -24.24 16.76
C GLU A 95 -4.87 -24.24 18.29
N LYS A 96 -4.32 -23.21 18.91
CA LYS A 96 -4.33 -23.08 20.37
C LYS A 96 -5.74 -22.87 20.92
N GLU A 97 -6.57 -22.12 20.19
CA GLU A 97 -7.96 -21.89 20.58
C GLU A 97 -8.84 -23.13 20.33
N GLY A 98 -8.44 -23.98 19.37
CA GLY A 98 -9.18 -25.20 19.05
C GLY A 98 -8.96 -26.35 20.02
N GLU A 99 -7.98 -26.21 20.87
CA GLU A 99 -7.70 -27.20 21.93
C GLU A 99 -8.46 -26.86 23.21
#